data_afbe886353098730a4e63fc75a7e6b15
#
_entry.id   afbe886353098730a4e63fc75a7e6b15
#
_cell.length_a   1.000
_cell.length_b   1.000
_cell.length_c   1.000
_cell.angle_alpha   90.00
_cell.angle_beta   90.00
_cell.angle_gamma   90.00
#
_symmetry.space_group_name_H-M   'P 1'
#
loop_
_entity.id
_entity.type
_entity.pdbx_description
1 polymer ?
#
loop_
_entity_poly.entity_id
_entity_poly.type
_entity_poly.pdbx_seq_one_letter_code
_entity_poly.pdbx_strand_id
1 'polypeptide(L)'
;MNPRLFKRVIFNTVMVLSLILFAAVLRAISVSSQYARDSVNIFVFIIYESLLAYWGLNVMKRIMNMEVRRYMLVSCFAMIVWVVIRTIKWYVVASVDIERFLWYCYYIPLLTLSYCVYMAADTLSEKNEEFFALRKAIIFTITVFMGAFVLTNDIHRMVFQVTKDSADGAHLLGYYIVSAWIGILVFCAILRLPKYTDVKFDVRRLTPYAVVTLGIAYCLIYFFKELNGIRVFVEFTAGYCVFAIGFWESLILTEMIPSNMEYRWCFNHSGAKVSVVDNKGRTRYASFDARSLTDYEINELKSHRLIKPNEGTELLSMPIRGGYAIWERDVNEIHKAYTKLLETKNAIKEATATLEENIEIEKKQQRIAAKNHLYDITFSNVSEKLIYLDNLIKY
;
A
#
# COMPACT_ATOMS: atom_id res chain seq x y z
N MET A 1 10.66 -6.15 9.04
CA MET A 1 9.56 -7.11 8.80
C MET A 1 9.36 -8.00 10.03
N ASN A 2 8.14 -8.09 10.56
CA ASN A 2 7.84 -8.89 11.77
C ASN A 2 8.10 -10.38 11.52
N PRO A 3 8.83 -11.11 12.40
CA PRO A 3 9.14 -12.52 12.24
C PRO A 3 7.88 -13.43 12.12
N ARG A 4 6.77 -13.06 12.75
CA ARG A 4 5.49 -13.80 12.62
C ARG A 4 4.83 -13.59 11.26
N LEU A 5 4.88 -12.36 10.74
CA LEU A 5 4.34 -12.02 9.42
C LEU A 5 5.19 -12.66 8.31
N PHE A 6 6.51 -12.62 8.47
CA PHE A 6 7.45 -13.30 7.59
C PHE A 6 7.20 -14.81 7.53
N LYS A 7 7.05 -15.47 8.68
CA LYS A 7 6.70 -16.90 8.75
C LYS A 7 5.37 -17.20 8.06
N ARG A 8 4.35 -16.33 8.22
CA ARG A 8 3.04 -16.53 7.58
C ARG A 8 3.09 -16.34 6.06
N VAL A 9 3.85 -15.35 5.59
CA VAL A 9 4.05 -15.13 4.14
C VAL A 9 4.81 -16.31 3.54
N ILE A 10 5.91 -16.75 4.17
CA ILE A 10 6.66 -17.93 3.72
C ILE A 10 5.76 -19.16 3.72
N PHE A 11 5.01 -19.42 4.78
CA PHE A 11 4.13 -20.57 4.85
C PHE A 11 3.09 -20.56 3.72
N ASN A 12 2.43 -19.43 3.46
CA ASN A 12 1.48 -19.30 2.37
C ASN A 12 2.14 -19.51 1.00
N THR A 13 3.33 -18.93 0.79
CA THR A 13 4.07 -19.08 -0.47
C THR A 13 4.48 -20.53 -0.68
N VAL A 14 5.01 -21.18 0.35
CA VAL A 14 5.39 -22.61 0.29
C VAL A 14 4.17 -23.48 0.02
N MET A 15 3.05 -23.23 0.69
CA MET A 15 1.79 -23.95 0.45
C MET A 15 1.31 -23.81 -0.98
N VAL A 16 1.29 -22.60 -1.55
CA VAL A 16 0.89 -22.36 -2.94
C VAL A 16 1.85 -23.08 -3.91
N LEU A 17 3.15 -22.95 -3.71
CA LEU A 17 4.16 -23.61 -4.55
C LEU A 17 4.05 -25.13 -4.47
N SER A 18 3.79 -25.69 -3.29
CA SER A 18 3.61 -27.14 -3.12
C SER A 18 2.34 -27.65 -3.83
N LEU A 19 1.25 -26.88 -3.83
CA LEU A 19 0.03 -27.21 -4.57
C LEU A 19 0.23 -27.13 -6.08
N ILE A 20 0.98 -26.15 -6.57
CA ILE A 20 1.33 -26.06 -8.00
C ILE A 20 2.20 -27.24 -8.42
N LEU A 21 3.21 -27.58 -7.61
CA LEU A 21 4.07 -28.73 -7.87
C LEU A 21 3.27 -30.04 -7.84
N PHE A 22 2.38 -30.21 -6.88
CA PHE A 22 1.50 -31.37 -6.78
C PHE A 22 0.60 -31.48 -8.01
N ALA A 23 -0.01 -30.38 -8.49
CA ALA A 23 -0.80 -30.34 -9.71
C ALA A 23 0.05 -30.72 -10.95
N ALA A 24 1.31 -30.27 -11.02
CA ALA A 24 2.21 -30.62 -12.12
C ALA A 24 2.58 -32.14 -12.11
N VAL A 25 2.82 -32.72 -10.93
CA VAL A 25 3.06 -34.15 -10.78
C VAL A 25 1.83 -34.98 -11.15
N LEU A 26 0.64 -34.59 -10.67
CA LEU A 26 -0.61 -35.24 -11.04
C LEU A 26 -0.83 -35.23 -12.57
N ARG A 27 -0.53 -34.09 -13.20
CA ARG A 27 -0.62 -33.99 -14.66
C ARG A 27 0.36 -34.91 -15.37
N ALA A 28 1.60 -35.00 -14.92
CA ALA A 28 2.59 -35.92 -15.48
C ALA A 28 2.11 -37.38 -15.39
N ILE A 29 1.50 -37.77 -14.26
CA ILE A 29 0.87 -39.08 -14.07
C ILE A 29 -0.29 -39.26 -15.05
N SER A 30 -1.15 -38.26 -15.23
CA SER A 30 -2.27 -38.29 -16.16
C SER A 30 -1.85 -38.50 -17.63
N VAL A 31 -0.72 -37.93 -18.03
CA VAL A 31 -0.19 -38.11 -19.39
C VAL A 31 0.38 -39.51 -19.60
N SER A 32 0.95 -40.12 -18.54
CA SER A 32 1.56 -41.46 -18.59
C SER A 32 0.54 -42.60 -18.43
N SER A 33 -0.64 -42.35 -17.82
CA SER A 33 -1.66 -43.36 -17.54
C SER A 33 -2.97 -43.06 -18.24
N GLN A 34 -3.37 -43.91 -19.20
CA GLN A 34 -4.58 -43.73 -19.99
C GLN A 34 -5.88 -43.92 -19.18
N TYR A 35 -5.85 -44.78 -18.15
CA TYR A 35 -7.02 -45.11 -17.32
C TYR A 35 -7.40 -44.04 -16.26
N ALA A 36 -6.44 -43.24 -15.83
CA ALA A 36 -6.65 -42.23 -14.79
C ALA A 36 -6.77 -40.79 -15.34
N ARG A 37 -6.63 -40.64 -16.66
CA ARG A 37 -6.47 -39.33 -17.31
C ARG A 37 -7.56 -38.33 -16.95
N ASP A 38 -8.82 -38.70 -17.09
CA ASP A 38 -9.95 -37.76 -16.92
C ASP A 38 -10.16 -37.38 -15.47
N SER A 39 -10.10 -38.35 -14.55
CA SER A 39 -10.25 -38.11 -13.10
C SER A 39 -9.12 -37.24 -12.56
N VAL A 40 -7.88 -37.49 -12.93
CA VAL A 40 -6.72 -36.73 -12.49
C VAL A 40 -6.76 -35.29 -13.03
N ASN A 41 -7.18 -35.11 -14.29
CA ASN A 41 -7.29 -33.79 -14.86
C ASN A 41 -8.39 -32.94 -14.22
N ILE A 42 -9.50 -33.54 -13.75
CA ILE A 42 -10.54 -32.87 -12.97
C ILE A 42 -9.95 -32.40 -11.62
N PHE A 43 -9.14 -33.21 -10.93
CA PHE A 43 -8.47 -32.80 -9.70
C PHE A 43 -7.50 -31.62 -9.94
N VAL A 44 -6.72 -31.68 -11.00
CA VAL A 44 -5.80 -30.59 -11.41
C VAL A 44 -6.60 -29.30 -11.67
N PHE A 45 -7.73 -29.39 -12.36
CA PHE A 45 -8.63 -28.27 -12.58
C PHE A 45 -9.14 -27.67 -11.25
N ILE A 46 -9.63 -28.48 -10.32
CA ILE A 46 -10.13 -28.02 -9.01
C ILE A 46 -9.01 -27.32 -8.22
N ILE A 47 -7.79 -27.84 -8.28
CA ILE A 47 -6.63 -27.22 -7.60
C ILE A 47 -6.39 -25.81 -8.17
N TYR A 48 -6.31 -25.66 -9.50
CA TYR A 48 -6.06 -24.36 -10.11
C TYR A 48 -7.18 -23.35 -9.84
N GLU A 49 -8.44 -23.77 -9.95
CA GLU A 49 -9.60 -22.93 -9.65
C GLU A 49 -9.62 -22.49 -8.18
N SER A 50 -9.32 -23.40 -7.26
CA SER A 50 -9.23 -23.10 -5.83
C SER A 50 -8.10 -22.11 -5.53
N LEU A 51 -6.93 -22.24 -6.18
CA LEU A 51 -5.81 -21.31 -6.04
C LEU A 51 -6.16 -19.91 -6.58
N LEU A 52 -6.82 -19.83 -7.73
CA LEU A 52 -7.27 -18.57 -8.31
C LEU A 52 -8.31 -17.89 -7.42
N ALA A 53 -9.30 -18.62 -6.93
CA ALA A 53 -10.32 -18.11 -6.02
C ALA A 53 -9.70 -17.62 -4.70
N TYR A 54 -8.79 -18.41 -4.12
CA TYR A 54 -8.05 -18.02 -2.91
C TYR A 54 -7.24 -16.73 -3.14
N TRP A 55 -6.55 -16.62 -4.28
CA TRP A 55 -5.82 -15.41 -4.63
C TRP A 55 -6.75 -14.19 -4.74
N GLY A 56 -7.88 -14.32 -5.43
CA GLY A 56 -8.88 -13.26 -5.55
C GLY A 56 -9.42 -12.77 -4.20
N LEU A 57 -9.71 -13.71 -3.29
CA LEU A 57 -10.13 -13.39 -1.91
C LEU A 57 -9.04 -12.65 -1.12
N ASN A 58 -7.78 -13.00 -1.33
CA ASN A 58 -6.65 -12.29 -0.70
C ASN A 58 -6.50 -10.88 -1.27
N VAL A 59 -6.63 -10.68 -2.59
CA VAL A 59 -6.60 -9.37 -3.23
C VAL A 59 -7.68 -8.45 -2.65
N MET A 60 -8.90 -8.95 -2.46
CA MET A 60 -10.00 -8.18 -1.85
C MET A 60 -9.65 -7.63 -0.47
N LYS A 61 -8.89 -8.39 0.32
CA LYS A 61 -8.53 -8.02 1.70
C LYS A 61 -7.27 -7.17 1.80
N ARG A 62 -6.35 -7.29 0.83
CA ARG A 62 -5.00 -6.70 0.89
C ARG A 62 -4.89 -5.36 0.19
N ILE A 63 -5.61 -5.14 -0.90
CA ILE A 63 -5.43 -3.96 -1.74
C ILE A 63 -6.33 -2.82 -1.29
N MET A 64 -5.71 -1.67 -0.99
CA MET A 64 -6.41 -0.48 -0.51
C MET A 64 -7.07 0.32 -1.63
N ASN A 65 -6.36 0.52 -2.73
CA ASN A 65 -6.87 1.27 -3.87
C ASN A 65 -8.01 0.50 -4.55
N MET A 66 -9.22 1.07 -4.51
CA MET A 66 -10.42 0.42 -5.02
C MET A 66 -10.38 0.19 -6.54
N GLU A 67 -9.79 1.09 -7.29
CA GLU A 67 -9.67 0.98 -8.76
C GLU A 67 -8.72 -0.15 -9.13
N VAL A 68 -7.49 -0.14 -8.56
CA VAL A 68 -6.50 -1.19 -8.79
C VAL A 68 -7.03 -2.55 -8.35
N ARG A 69 -7.72 -2.60 -7.20
CA ARG A 69 -8.37 -3.83 -6.71
C ARG A 69 -9.40 -4.37 -7.71
N ARG A 70 -10.20 -3.51 -8.34
CA ARG A 70 -11.16 -3.91 -9.38
C ARG A 70 -10.44 -4.55 -10.57
N TYR A 71 -9.36 -3.95 -11.08
CA TYR A 71 -8.60 -4.52 -12.19
C TYR A 71 -7.97 -5.87 -11.84
N MET A 72 -7.44 -6.02 -10.64
CA MET A 72 -6.90 -7.31 -10.18
C MET A 72 -7.98 -8.37 -10.03
N LEU A 73 -9.19 -8.02 -9.55
CA LEU A 73 -10.31 -8.96 -9.45
C LEU A 73 -10.87 -9.33 -10.83
N VAL A 74 -10.93 -8.39 -11.77
CA VAL A 74 -11.30 -8.69 -13.18
C VAL A 74 -10.25 -9.61 -13.80
N SER A 75 -8.96 -9.41 -13.52
CA SER A 75 -7.90 -10.33 -13.96
C SER A 75 -8.08 -11.73 -13.36
N CYS A 76 -8.40 -11.82 -12.07
CA CYS A 76 -8.69 -13.10 -11.41
C CYS A 76 -9.86 -13.82 -12.08
N PHE A 77 -10.97 -13.12 -12.28
CA PHE A 77 -12.16 -13.67 -12.94
C PHE A 77 -11.86 -14.11 -14.38
N ALA A 78 -11.10 -13.32 -15.14
CA ALA A 78 -10.68 -13.68 -16.49
C ALA A 78 -9.83 -14.96 -16.52
N MET A 79 -8.93 -15.15 -15.54
CA MET A 79 -8.15 -16.39 -15.41
C MET A 79 -9.02 -17.60 -15.07
N ILE A 80 -9.97 -17.46 -14.15
CA ILE A 80 -10.97 -18.50 -13.83
C ILE A 80 -11.73 -18.89 -15.08
N VAL A 81 -12.31 -17.92 -15.78
CA VAL A 81 -13.05 -18.15 -17.04
C VAL A 81 -12.16 -18.86 -18.09
N TRP A 82 -10.90 -18.49 -18.18
CA TRP A 82 -9.97 -19.12 -19.12
C TRP A 82 -9.74 -20.59 -18.82
N VAL A 83 -9.48 -20.94 -17.55
CA VAL A 83 -9.30 -22.34 -17.13
C VAL A 83 -10.57 -23.14 -17.34
N VAL A 84 -11.76 -22.55 -17.11
CA VAL A 84 -13.07 -23.18 -17.41
C VAL A 84 -13.25 -23.44 -18.91
N ILE A 85 -13.07 -22.42 -19.77
CA ILE A 85 -13.19 -22.56 -21.23
C ILE A 85 -12.25 -23.66 -21.76
N ARG A 86 -11.01 -23.67 -21.24
CA ARG A 86 -10.04 -24.70 -21.59
C ARG A 86 -10.51 -26.09 -21.18
N THR A 87 -11.07 -26.24 -19.98
CA THR A 87 -11.55 -27.55 -19.51
C THR A 87 -12.73 -28.03 -20.31
N ILE A 88 -13.66 -27.14 -20.65
CA ILE A 88 -14.78 -27.45 -21.54
C ILE A 88 -14.27 -27.89 -22.92
N LYS A 89 -13.31 -27.13 -23.50
CA LYS A 89 -12.74 -27.46 -24.83
C LYS A 89 -12.21 -28.90 -24.90
N TRP A 90 -11.45 -29.32 -23.87
CA TRP A 90 -10.71 -30.58 -23.91
C TRP A 90 -11.48 -31.80 -23.39
N TYR A 91 -12.49 -31.60 -22.53
CA TYR A 91 -13.19 -32.73 -21.87
C TYR A 91 -14.67 -32.83 -22.15
N VAL A 92 -15.32 -31.79 -22.68
CA VAL A 92 -16.76 -31.78 -22.86
C VAL A 92 -17.15 -31.76 -24.33
N VAL A 93 -16.37 -31.05 -25.15
CA VAL A 93 -16.74 -30.81 -26.57
C VAL A 93 -16.14 -31.84 -27.48
N ALA A 94 -17.01 -32.43 -28.32
CA ALA A 94 -16.63 -33.36 -29.39
C ALA A 94 -16.69 -32.74 -30.80
N SER A 95 -17.34 -31.56 -30.95
CA SER A 95 -17.48 -30.89 -32.24
C SER A 95 -16.27 -30.01 -32.55
N VAL A 96 -15.65 -30.19 -33.70
CA VAL A 96 -14.49 -29.42 -34.17
C VAL A 96 -14.81 -27.92 -34.28
N ASP A 97 -16.02 -27.56 -34.70
CA ASP A 97 -16.41 -26.14 -34.83
C ASP A 97 -16.56 -25.46 -33.49
N ILE A 98 -17.12 -26.14 -32.47
CA ILE A 98 -17.24 -25.61 -31.10
C ILE A 98 -15.87 -25.56 -30.45
N GLU A 99 -15.06 -26.59 -30.66
CA GLU A 99 -13.67 -26.61 -30.12
C GLU A 99 -12.85 -25.45 -30.68
N ARG A 100 -12.97 -25.13 -31.95
CA ARG A 100 -12.34 -24.00 -32.63
C ARG A 100 -12.82 -22.67 -32.06
N PHE A 101 -14.13 -22.50 -31.90
CA PHE A 101 -14.69 -21.29 -31.29
C PHE A 101 -14.21 -21.08 -29.85
N LEU A 102 -14.16 -22.14 -29.06
CA LEU A 102 -13.58 -22.07 -27.70
C LEU A 102 -12.09 -21.70 -27.71
N TRP A 103 -11.35 -22.12 -28.73
CA TRP A 103 -9.97 -21.71 -28.91
C TRP A 103 -9.85 -20.19 -29.19
N TYR A 104 -10.72 -19.61 -30.00
CA TYR A 104 -10.79 -18.16 -30.18
C TYR A 104 -11.13 -17.43 -28.87
N CYS A 105 -11.99 -18.00 -28.05
CA CYS A 105 -12.37 -17.45 -26.76
C CYS A 105 -11.17 -17.31 -25.76
N TYR A 106 -10.06 -18.03 -25.97
CA TYR A 106 -8.84 -17.86 -25.15
C TYR A 106 -8.22 -16.47 -25.25
N TYR A 107 -8.45 -15.75 -26.35
CA TYR A 107 -7.94 -14.41 -26.53
C TYR A 107 -8.66 -13.36 -25.71
N ILE A 108 -9.90 -13.64 -25.27
CA ILE A 108 -10.66 -12.72 -24.41
C ILE A 108 -9.96 -12.55 -23.04
N PRO A 109 -9.65 -13.62 -22.28
CA PRO A 109 -8.87 -13.51 -21.04
C PRO A 109 -7.49 -12.87 -21.26
N LEU A 110 -6.76 -13.23 -22.30
CA LEU A 110 -5.44 -12.68 -22.61
C LEU A 110 -5.47 -11.16 -22.79
N LEU A 111 -6.41 -10.67 -23.60
CA LEU A 111 -6.64 -9.25 -23.83
C LEU A 111 -7.12 -8.54 -22.56
N THR A 112 -7.99 -9.18 -21.78
CA THR A 112 -8.49 -8.64 -20.51
C THR A 112 -7.36 -8.50 -19.48
N LEU A 113 -6.49 -9.51 -19.37
CA LEU A 113 -5.35 -9.48 -18.46
C LEU A 113 -4.39 -8.32 -18.79
N SER A 114 -3.99 -8.19 -20.06
CA SER A 114 -3.09 -7.12 -20.50
C SER A 114 -3.72 -5.73 -20.32
N TYR A 115 -5.02 -5.59 -20.60
CA TYR A 115 -5.78 -4.36 -20.35
C TYR A 115 -5.80 -4.02 -18.86
N CYS A 116 -6.11 -4.98 -17.99
CA CYS A 116 -6.15 -4.74 -16.53
C CYS A 116 -4.79 -4.34 -15.96
N VAL A 117 -3.70 -4.96 -16.41
CA VAL A 117 -2.34 -4.61 -16.01
C VAL A 117 -2.02 -3.18 -16.42
N TYR A 118 -2.33 -2.79 -17.66
CA TYR A 118 -2.13 -1.44 -18.16
C TYR A 118 -2.95 -0.42 -17.36
N MET A 119 -4.23 -0.68 -17.16
CA MET A 119 -5.13 0.24 -16.45
C MET A 119 -4.78 0.38 -14.97
N ALA A 120 -4.30 -0.67 -14.33
CA ALA A 120 -3.79 -0.57 -12.96
C ALA A 120 -2.54 0.32 -12.88
N ALA A 121 -1.60 0.16 -13.82
CA ALA A 121 -0.42 1.01 -13.92
C ALA A 121 -0.79 2.47 -14.20
N ASP A 122 -1.76 2.70 -15.08
CA ASP A 122 -2.26 4.02 -15.44
C ASP A 122 -2.93 4.71 -14.25
N THR A 123 -3.79 4.01 -13.52
CA THR A 123 -4.46 4.52 -12.30
C THR A 123 -3.48 4.90 -11.19
N LEU A 124 -2.38 4.15 -11.04
CA LEU A 124 -1.34 4.46 -10.06
C LEU A 124 -0.49 5.66 -10.49
N SER A 125 -0.40 5.92 -11.80
CA SER A 125 0.52 6.88 -12.38
C SER A 125 -0.05 8.28 -12.53
N GLU A 126 -1.36 8.49 -12.41
CA GLU A 126 -1.98 9.72 -12.92
C GLU A 126 -2.24 10.80 -11.87
N LYS A 127 -1.85 12.03 -12.27
CA LYS A 127 -2.19 13.29 -11.59
C LYS A 127 -3.22 14.14 -12.36
N ASN A 128 -3.53 13.82 -13.62
CA ASN A 128 -4.44 14.63 -14.47
C ASN A 128 -5.67 13.85 -14.88
N GLU A 129 -6.82 14.18 -14.30
CA GLU A 129 -8.10 13.48 -14.51
C GLU A 129 -8.71 13.65 -15.91
N GLU A 130 -8.49 14.78 -16.59
CA GLU A 130 -9.15 15.11 -17.87
C GLU A 130 -8.78 14.14 -19.01
N PHE A 131 -7.52 13.76 -19.16
CA PHE A 131 -7.08 12.83 -20.21
C PHE A 131 -7.24 11.34 -19.84
N PHE A 132 -7.44 11.04 -18.57
CA PHE A 132 -7.56 9.67 -18.09
C PHE A 132 -8.80 8.96 -18.65
N ALA A 133 -9.96 9.58 -18.57
CA ALA A 133 -11.22 9.02 -19.05
C ALA A 133 -11.18 8.74 -20.56
N LEU A 134 -10.64 9.67 -21.35
CA LEU A 134 -10.51 9.51 -22.81
C LEU A 134 -9.55 8.37 -23.16
N ARG A 135 -8.37 8.32 -22.53
CA ARG A 135 -7.37 7.25 -22.75
C ARG A 135 -7.94 5.88 -22.38
N LYS A 136 -8.62 5.78 -21.22
CA LYS A 136 -9.31 4.56 -20.79
C LYS A 136 -10.32 4.09 -21.84
N ALA A 137 -11.15 5.00 -22.35
CA ALA A 137 -12.14 4.70 -23.38
C ALA A 137 -11.50 4.21 -24.68
N ILE A 138 -10.45 4.89 -25.15
CA ILE A 138 -9.75 4.52 -26.40
C ILE A 138 -9.14 3.12 -26.27
N ILE A 139 -8.39 2.85 -25.21
CA ILE A 139 -7.70 1.57 -25.03
C ILE A 139 -8.71 0.44 -24.81
N PHE A 140 -9.79 0.70 -24.07
CA PHE A 140 -10.89 -0.26 -23.93
C PHE A 140 -11.51 -0.60 -25.29
N THR A 141 -11.86 0.42 -26.09
CA THR A 141 -12.47 0.23 -27.41
C THR A 141 -11.56 -0.57 -28.35
N ILE A 142 -10.27 -0.25 -28.40
CA ILE A 142 -9.29 -0.99 -29.21
C ILE A 142 -9.20 -2.46 -28.72
N THR A 143 -9.15 -2.67 -27.41
CA THR A 143 -9.03 -4.02 -26.84
C THR A 143 -10.27 -4.85 -27.13
N VAL A 144 -11.47 -4.27 -27.02
CA VAL A 144 -12.73 -4.95 -27.39
C VAL A 144 -12.77 -5.25 -28.90
N PHE A 145 -12.35 -4.30 -29.74
CA PHE A 145 -12.25 -4.50 -31.18
C PHE A 145 -11.30 -5.67 -31.54
N MET A 146 -10.12 -5.75 -30.89
CA MET A 146 -9.19 -6.87 -31.09
C MET A 146 -9.82 -8.22 -30.67
N GLY A 147 -10.57 -8.24 -29.58
CA GLY A 147 -11.31 -9.44 -29.16
C GLY A 147 -12.37 -9.85 -30.17
N ALA A 148 -13.20 -8.92 -30.65
CA ALA A 148 -14.18 -9.15 -31.66
C ALA A 148 -13.55 -9.64 -32.99
N PHE A 149 -12.41 -9.04 -33.36
CA PHE A 149 -11.63 -9.42 -34.54
C PHE A 149 -11.17 -10.88 -34.49
N VAL A 150 -10.74 -11.38 -33.34
CA VAL A 150 -10.37 -12.78 -33.15
C VAL A 150 -11.62 -13.69 -33.21
N LEU A 151 -12.72 -13.34 -32.52
CA LEU A 151 -13.92 -14.15 -32.44
C LEU A 151 -14.61 -14.30 -33.79
N THR A 152 -14.50 -13.30 -34.66
CA THR A 152 -15.10 -13.32 -36.00
C THR A 152 -14.18 -13.89 -37.08
N ASN A 153 -13.09 -14.58 -36.69
CA ASN A 153 -12.11 -15.11 -37.63
C ASN A 153 -12.70 -16.03 -38.70
N ASP A 154 -13.73 -16.80 -38.37
CA ASP A 154 -14.38 -17.70 -39.36
C ASP A 154 -15.02 -16.94 -40.54
N ILE A 155 -15.34 -15.64 -40.36
CA ILE A 155 -15.90 -14.78 -41.43
C ILE A 155 -14.80 -14.24 -42.33
N HIS A 156 -13.75 -13.66 -41.76
CA HIS A 156 -12.71 -12.91 -42.52
C HIS A 156 -11.40 -13.68 -42.72
N ARG A 157 -11.11 -14.71 -41.91
CA ARG A 157 -9.93 -15.58 -41.99
C ARG A 157 -8.60 -14.83 -42.02
N MET A 158 -8.47 -13.73 -41.30
CA MET A 158 -7.28 -12.89 -41.30
C MET A 158 -6.37 -13.15 -40.07
N VAL A 159 -6.90 -13.76 -39.01
CA VAL A 159 -6.14 -14.06 -37.78
C VAL A 159 -5.54 -15.46 -37.83
N PHE A 160 -6.37 -16.46 -38.25
CA PHE A 160 -5.96 -17.85 -38.33
C PHE A 160 -6.45 -18.45 -39.66
N GLN A 161 -5.56 -19.22 -40.29
CA GLN A 161 -5.93 -20.05 -41.44
C GLN A 161 -6.41 -21.41 -40.91
N VAL A 162 -7.71 -21.64 -40.94
CA VAL A 162 -8.35 -22.83 -40.38
C VAL A 162 -8.76 -23.76 -41.48
N THR A 163 -8.55 -25.07 -41.29
CA THR A 163 -9.07 -26.14 -42.17
C THR A 163 -10.34 -26.74 -41.55
N LYS A 164 -11.18 -27.38 -42.35
CA LYS A 164 -12.46 -27.95 -41.88
C LYS A 164 -12.27 -29.07 -40.84
N ASP A 165 -11.13 -29.76 -40.90
CA ASP A 165 -10.86 -30.96 -40.09
C ASP A 165 -9.95 -30.68 -38.87
N SER A 166 -9.59 -29.43 -38.62
CA SER A 166 -8.72 -29.06 -37.53
C SER A 166 -9.29 -27.93 -36.72
N ALA A 167 -9.25 -28.05 -35.38
CA ALA A 167 -9.60 -26.99 -34.47
C ALA A 167 -8.49 -25.91 -34.39
N ASP A 168 -7.24 -26.28 -34.68
CA ASP A 168 -6.09 -25.39 -34.67
C ASP A 168 -5.74 -24.91 -36.07
N GLY A 169 -5.38 -23.64 -36.23
CA GLY A 169 -5.02 -23.01 -37.48
C GLY A 169 -3.62 -22.39 -37.48
N ALA A 170 -3.06 -22.22 -38.70
CA ALA A 170 -1.82 -21.47 -38.85
C ALA A 170 -2.03 -19.99 -38.54
N HIS A 171 -1.04 -19.36 -37.90
CA HIS A 171 -1.06 -17.95 -37.50
C HIS A 171 -0.89 -17.05 -38.74
N LEU A 172 -1.78 -16.08 -38.92
CA LEU A 172 -1.74 -15.08 -39.97
C LEU A 172 -1.39 -13.71 -39.40
N LEU A 173 -1.34 -12.69 -40.28
CA LEU A 173 -0.96 -11.33 -39.90
C LEU A 173 -1.79 -10.76 -38.73
N GLY A 174 -3.10 -11.03 -38.70
CA GLY A 174 -4.00 -10.61 -37.63
C GLY A 174 -3.60 -11.13 -36.27
N TYR A 175 -3.10 -12.36 -36.16
CA TYR A 175 -2.57 -12.93 -34.92
C TYR A 175 -1.40 -12.09 -34.37
N TYR A 176 -0.45 -11.72 -35.23
CA TYR A 176 0.70 -10.91 -34.83
C TYR A 176 0.31 -9.50 -34.40
N ILE A 177 -0.73 -8.90 -35.04
CA ILE A 177 -1.28 -7.61 -34.63
C ILE A 177 -1.89 -7.70 -33.23
N VAL A 178 -2.72 -8.71 -32.95
CA VAL A 178 -3.33 -8.91 -31.63
C VAL A 178 -2.25 -9.18 -30.57
N SER A 179 -1.26 -10.02 -30.89
CA SER A 179 -0.15 -10.33 -29.98
C SER A 179 0.72 -9.11 -29.70
N ALA A 180 0.98 -8.28 -30.71
CA ALA A 180 1.69 -7.01 -30.56
C ALA A 180 0.91 -6.04 -29.66
N TRP A 181 -0.41 -5.95 -29.79
CA TRP A 181 -1.25 -5.14 -28.91
C TRP A 181 -1.13 -5.55 -27.46
N ILE A 182 -1.23 -6.87 -27.16
CA ILE A 182 -1.02 -7.43 -25.82
C ILE A 182 0.37 -7.03 -25.29
N GLY A 183 1.41 -7.21 -26.10
CA GLY A 183 2.78 -6.86 -25.76
C GLY A 183 2.97 -5.36 -25.46
N ILE A 184 2.37 -4.48 -26.28
CA ILE A 184 2.41 -3.03 -26.08
C ILE A 184 1.76 -2.63 -24.77
N LEU A 185 0.58 -3.19 -24.43
CA LEU A 185 -0.10 -2.87 -23.17
C LEU A 185 0.74 -3.27 -21.96
N VAL A 186 1.30 -4.48 -21.96
CA VAL A 186 2.17 -4.95 -20.86
C VAL A 186 3.45 -4.13 -20.78
N PHE A 187 4.10 -3.84 -21.92
CA PHE A 187 5.31 -3.03 -21.96
C PHE A 187 5.08 -1.62 -21.45
N CYS A 188 4.01 -0.96 -21.90
CA CYS A 188 3.64 0.38 -21.41
C CYS A 188 3.32 0.39 -19.92
N ALA A 189 2.67 -0.67 -19.40
CA ALA A 189 2.41 -0.81 -17.96
C ALA A 189 3.72 -0.89 -17.16
N ILE A 190 4.66 -1.72 -17.61
CA ILE A 190 5.96 -1.92 -16.98
C ILE A 190 6.79 -0.63 -16.97
N LEU A 191 6.74 0.18 -18.02
CA LEU A 191 7.44 1.46 -18.09
C LEU A 191 6.81 2.54 -17.18
N ARG A 192 5.52 2.48 -16.92
CA ARG A 192 4.80 3.46 -16.09
C ARG A 192 4.95 3.24 -14.61
N LEU A 193 4.87 2.00 -14.16
CA LEU A 193 4.89 1.63 -12.74
C LEU A 193 6.08 2.21 -11.92
N PRO A 194 7.34 2.22 -12.42
CA PRO A 194 8.47 2.72 -11.62
C PRO A 194 8.50 4.25 -11.45
N LYS A 195 7.88 5.01 -12.36
CA LYS A 195 7.96 6.48 -12.37
C LYS A 195 7.26 7.15 -11.18
N TYR A 196 6.39 6.42 -10.48
CA TYR A 196 5.49 6.96 -9.45
C TYR A 196 5.81 6.51 -8.02
N THR A 197 6.85 5.70 -7.86
CA THR A 197 7.33 5.34 -6.54
C THR A 197 8.55 6.19 -6.19
N ASP A 198 8.35 7.23 -5.35
CA ASP A 198 9.41 8.12 -4.80
C ASP A 198 10.44 7.41 -3.91
N VAL A 199 10.43 6.09 -3.87
CA VAL A 199 11.33 5.29 -3.04
C VAL A 199 12.64 5.04 -3.77
N LYS A 200 13.77 5.19 -3.07
CA LYS A 200 15.13 4.90 -3.57
C LYS A 200 15.20 3.56 -4.31
N PHE A 201 16.01 3.50 -5.37
CA PHE A 201 16.20 2.29 -6.16
C PHE A 201 16.68 1.13 -5.26
N ASP A 202 15.86 0.10 -5.14
CA ASP A 202 16.19 -1.16 -4.45
C ASP A 202 16.19 -2.30 -5.49
N VAL A 203 17.14 -3.24 -5.34
CA VAL A 203 17.26 -4.43 -6.20
C VAL A 203 15.95 -5.24 -6.23
N ARG A 204 15.16 -5.21 -5.16
CA ARG A 204 13.85 -5.86 -5.10
C ARG A 204 12.89 -5.39 -6.19
N ARG A 205 13.00 -4.16 -6.68
CA ARG A 205 12.16 -3.60 -7.75
C ARG A 205 12.40 -4.25 -9.12
N LEU A 206 13.46 -5.02 -9.27
CA LEU A 206 13.69 -5.81 -10.47
C LEU A 206 12.83 -7.08 -10.52
N THR A 207 12.18 -7.49 -9.40
CA THR A 207 11.37 -8.70 -9.34
C THR A 207 10.24 -8.76 -10.39
N PRO A 208 9.41 -7.72 -10.62
CA PRO A 208 8.39 -7.77 -11.66
C PRO A 208 8.95 -7.98 -13.07
N TYR A 209 10.09 -7.35 -13.36
CA TYR A 209 10.77 -7.51 -14.65
C TYR A 209 11.30 -8.93 -14.82
N ALA A 210 11.87 -9.52 -13.76
CA ALA A 210 12.34 -10.91 -13.76
C ALA A 210 11.16 -11.89 -14.02
N VAL A 211 10.01 -11.66 -13.37
CA VAL A 211 8.81 -12.49 -13.58
C VAL A 211 8.31 -12.40 -15.02
N VAL A 212 8.26 -11.19 -15.60
CA VAL A 212 7.86 -11.01 -17.01
C VAL A 212 8.85 -11.69 -17.94
N THR A 213 10.14 -11.53 -17.72
CA THR A 213 11.19 -12.18 -18.54
C THR A 213 11.09 -13.70 -18.50
N LEU A 214 10.87 -14.27 -17.29
CA LEU A 214 10.65 -15.70 -17.11
C LEU A 214 9.36 -16.17 -17.79
N GLY A 215 8.28 -15.36 -17.71
CA GLY A 215 7.02 -15.64 -18.39
C GLY A 215 7.18 -15.65 -19.93
N ILE A 216 7.91 -14.69 -20.49
CA ILE A 216 8.24 -14.66 -21.92
C ILE A 216 9.09 -15.87 -22.30
N ALA A 217 10.12 -16.20 -21.54
CA ALA A 217 10.96 -17.38 -21.76
C ALA A 217 10.13 -18.67 -21.73
N TYR A 218 9.19 -18.80 -20.76
CA TYR A 218 8.26 -19.92 -20.69
C TYR A 218 7.40 -20.01 -21.97
N CYS A 219 6.82 -18.90 -22.44
CA CYS A 219 6.03 -18.86 -23.66
C CYS A 219 6.86 -19.32 -24.89
N LEU A 220 8.09 -18.81 -25.03
CA LEU A 220 8.99 -19.17 -26.11
C LEU A 220 9.30 -20.68 -26.07
N ILE A 221 9.71 -21.19 -24.91
CA ILE A 221 10.02 -22.62 -24.72
C ILE A 221 8.78 -23.48 -25.04
N TYR A 222 7.59 -23.05 -24.62
CA TYR A 222 6.36 -23.79 -24.86
C TYR A 222 6.03 -23.92 -26.37
N PHE A 223 6.33 -22.91 -27.15
CA PHE A 223 6.09 -22.90 -28.61
C PHE A 223 7.17 -23.62 -29.42
N PHE A 224 8.38 -23.79 -28.88
CA PHE A 224 9.41 -24.59 -29.53
C PHE A 224 9.09 -26.09 -29.44
N LYS A 225 8.84 -26.73 -30.59
CA LYS A 225 8.44 -28.15 -30.68
C LYS A 225 9.47 -29.14 -30.12
N GLU A 226 10.73 -28.76 -30.06
CA GLU A 226 11.85 -29.61 -29.65
C GLU A 226 11.87 -29.89 -28.12
N LEU A 227 11.21 -29.08 -27.30
CA LEU A 227 11.15 -29.18 -25.84
C LEU A 227 9.82 -29.78 -25.33
N ASN A 228 9.33 -30.83 -25.98
CA ASN A 228 8.04 -31.47 -25.66
C ASN A 228 7.90 -31.93 -24.20
N GLY A 229 9.01 -32.16 -23.47
CA GLY A 229 8.98 -32.61 -22.08
C GLY A 229 8.30 -31.61 -21.10
N ILE A 230 8.38 -30.29 -21.34
CA ILE A 230 7.79 -29.27 -20.46
C ILE A 230 6.26 -29.25 -20.58
N ARG A 231 5.69 -29.54 -21.76
CA ARG A 231 4.25 -29.60 -21.99
C ARG A 231 3.56 -30.69 -21.17
N VAL A 232 4.28 -31.70 -20.75
CA VAL A 232 3.79 -32.79 -19.91
C VAL A 232 3.50 -32.28 -18.50
N PHE A 233 4.37 -31.44 -17.93
CA PHE A 233 4.25 -30.99 -16.55
C PHE A 233 3.35 -29.77 -16.39
N VAL A 234 3.46 -28.80 -17.29
CA VAL A 234 2.73 -27.53 -17.15
C VAL A 234 2.03 -27.21 -18.48
N GLU A 235 0.73 -27.01 -18.41
CA GLU A 235 -0.07 -26.56 -19.51
C GLU A 235 0.04 -25.06 -19.72
N PHE A 236 -0.08 -24.59 -20.97
CA PHE A 236 0.06 -23.20 -21.32
C PHE A 236 -0.86 -22.27 -20.50
N THR A 237 -2.14 -22.58 -20.40
CA THR A 237 -3.13 -21.77 -19.67
C THR A 237 -2.79 -21.67 -18.19
N ALA A 238 -2.49 -22.82 -17.55
CA ALA A 238 -2.13 -22.86 -16.13
C ALA A 238 -0.81 -22.14 -15.87
N GLY A 239 0.21 -22.37 -16.69
CA GLY A 239 1.49 -21.67 -16.60
C GLY A 239 1.35 -20.18 -16.75
N TYR A 240 0.57 -19.71 -17.72
CA TYR A 240 0.32 -18.28 -17.92
C TYR A 240 -0.38 -17.67 -16.71
N CYS A 241 -1.40 -18.33 -16.14
CA CYS A 241 -2.08 -17.86 -14.92
C CYS A 241 -1.11 -17.76 -13.74
N VAL A 242 -0.19 -18.73 -13.56
CA VAL A 242 0.83 -18.68 -12.51
C VAL A 242 1.76 -17.48 -12.70
N PHE A 243 2.23 -17.22 -13.93
CA PHE A 243 3.06 -16.03 -14.21
C PHE A 243 2.28 -14.73 -14.04
N ALA A 244 1.00 -14.67 -14.42
CA ALA A 244 0.15 -13.50 -14.21
C ALA A 244 -0.04 -13.20 -12.72
N ILE A 245 -0.30 -14.21 -11.88
CA ILE A 245 -0.36 -14.06 -10.42
C ILE A 245 1.00 -13.63 -9.89
N GLY A 246 2.08 -14.29 -10.31
CA GLY A 246 3.45 -13.94 -9.92
C GLY A 246 3.81 -12.50 -10.24
N PHE A 247 3.38 -12.00 -11.39
CA PHE A 247 3.55 -10.60 -11.76
C PHE A 247 2.78 -9.66 -10.81
N TRP A 248 1.49 -9.91 -10.58
CA TRP A 248 0.70 -9.10 -9.64
C TRP A 248 1.26 -9.13 -8.22
N GLU A 249 1.65 -10.30 -7.72
CA GLU A 249 2.25 -10.44 -6.39
C GLU A 249 3.62 -9.74 -6.31
N SER A 250 4.41 -9.76 -7.39
CA SER A 250 5.69 -9.05 -7.44
C SER A 250 5.49 -7.53 -7.34
N LEU A 251 4.43 -6.97 -7.96
CA LEU A 251 4.08 -5.56 -7.85
C LEU A 251 3.65 -5.18 -6.42
N ILE A 252 2.98 -6.10 -5.70
CA ILE A 252 2.60 -5.89 -4.31
C ILE A 252 3.83 -5.99 -3.39
N LEU A 253 4.69 -6.99 -3.60
CA LEU A 253 5.89 -7.20 -2.80
C LEU A 253 6.94 -6.08 -2.95
N THR A 254 6.97 -5.44 -4.11
CA THR A 254 7.84 -4.29 -4.39
C THR A 254 7.22 -2.95 -4.01
N GLU A 255 6.04 -2.97 -3.35
CA GLU A 255 5.29 -1.78 -2.94
C GLU A 255 4.89 -0.85 -4.10
N MET A 256 4.98 -1.32 -5.33
CA MET A 256 4.45 -0.60 -6.50
C MET A 256 2.92 -0.51 -6.45
N ILE A 257 2.27 -1.53 -5.87
CA ILE A 257 0.85 -1.52 -5.53
C ILE A 257 0.73 -1.44 -4.00
N PRO A 258 0.17 -0.36 -3.43
CA PRO A 258 0.03 -0.22 -1.99
C PRO A 258 -0.91 -1.28 -1.41
N SER A 259 -0.42 -2.02 -0.42
CA SER A 259 -1.16 -3.10 0.25
C SER A 259 -1.36 -2.80 1.73
N ASN A 260 -2.43 -3.36 2.31
CA ASN A 260 -2.82 -3.16 3.71
C ASN A 260 -2.09 -4.09 4.72
N MET A 261 -1.14 -4.91 4.25
CA MET A 261 -0.54 -5.94 5.12
C MET A 261 0.32 -5.38 6.24
N GLU A 262 1.05 -4.29 5.99
CA GLU A 262 1.92 -3.68 6.99
C GLU A 262 1.18 -2.66 7.87
N TYR A 263 0.19 -1.95 7.32
CA TYR A 263 -0.59 -0.96 8.08
C TYR A 263 -1.30 -1.56 9.29
N ARG A 264 -1.89 -2.74 9.16
CA ARG A 264 -2.57 -3.40 10.28
C ARG A 264 -1.60 -3.79 11.39
N TRP A 265 -0.40 -4.22 11.03
CA TRP A 265 0.63 -4.55 12.02
C TRP A 265 1.21 -3.29 12.65
N CYS A 266 1.58 -2.29 11.85
CA CYS A 266 2.07 -1.00 12.34
C CYS A 266 1.03 -0.33 13.24
N PHE A 267 -0.24 -0.37 12.84
CA PHE A 267 -1.33 0.19 13.63
C PHE A 267 -1.50 -0.53 14.98
N ASN A 268 -1.49 -1.86 14.98
CA ASN A 268 -1.63 -2.64 16.21
C ASN A 268 -0.44 -2.49 17.17
N HIS A 269 0.77 -2.19 16.65
CA HIS A 269 1.98 -2.04 17.45
C HIS A 269 2.44 -0.57 17.57
N SER A 270 1.68 0.36 17.04
CA SER A 270 1.90 1.77 17.30
C SER A 270 1.54 2.04 18.76
N GLY A 271 2.46 2.58 19.58
CA GLY A 271 2.15 3.05 20.93
C GLY A 271 1.21 4.27 20.97
N ALA A 272 0.48 4.52 19.87
CA ALA A 272 -0.33 5.71 19.66
C ALA A 272 -1.71 5.66 20.36
N LYS A 273 -2.08 4.54 21.00
CA LYS A 273 -3.39 4.36 21.68
C LYS A 273 -4.59 4.79 20.81
N VAL A 274 -4.61 4.34 19.54
CA VAL A 274 -5.62 4.73 18.54
C VAL A 274 -6.64 3.61 18.32
N SER A 275 -7.91 3.98 18.22
CA SER A 275 -9.01 3.09 17.83
C SER A 275 -9.74 3.65 16.61
N VAL A 276 -10.10 2.79 15.66
CA VAL A 276 -10.95 3.14 14.51
C VAL A 276 -12.31 2.48 14.69
N VAL A 277 -13.35 3.31 14.69
CA VAL A 277 -14.73 2.92 14.94
C VAL A 277 -15.56 3.19 13.70
N ASP A 278 -16.43 2.25 13.30
CA ASP A 278 -17.34 2.45 12.17
C ASP A 278 -18.52 3.37 12.55
N ASN A 279 -19.32 3.78 11.55
CA ASN A 279 -20.51 4.61 11.77
C ASN A 279 -21.54 3.97 12.72
N LYS A 280 -21.50 2.63 12.90
CA LYS A 280 -22.37 1.88 13.80
C LYS A 280 -21.83 1.77 15.25
N GLY A 281 -20.68 2.41 15.52
CA GLY A 281 -20.05 2.36 16.85
C GLY A 281 -19.20 1.11 17.12
N ARG A 282 -18.97 0.26 16.12
CA ARG A 282 -18.17 -0.97 16.32
C ARG A 282 -16.70 -0.67 16.04
N THR A 283 -15.84 -1.01 16.98
CA THR A 283 -14.39 -0.92 16.80
C THR A 283 -13.91 -1.89 15.71
N ARG A 284 -13.32 -1.36 14.64
CA ARG A 284 -12.78 -2.13 13.52
C ARG A 284 -11.30 -2.41 13.66
N TYR A 285 -10.56 -1.45 14.19
CA TYR A 285 -9.13 -1.55 14.45
C TYR A 285 -8.84 -0.87 15.78
N ALA A 286 -7.94 -1.44 16.58
CA ALA A 286 -7.42 -0.84 17.80
C ALA A 286 -5.93 -1.14 17.91
N SER A 287 -5.12 -0.18 18.35
CA SER A 287 -3.74 -0.45 18.71
C SER A 287 -3.69 -1.29 19.99
N PHE A 288 -2.56 -1.98 20.22
CA PHE A 288 -2.42 -2.89 21.38
C PHE A 288 -2.65 -2.16 22.71
N ASP A 289 -2.18 -0.92 22.81
CA ASP A 289 -2.29 -0.09 24.01
C ASP A 289 -3.57 0.77 24.04
N ALA A 290 -4.46 0.61 23.05
CA ALA A 290 -5.71 1.36 23.03
C ALA A 290 -6.69 0.80 24.09
N ARG A 291 -7.24 1.71 24.88
CA ARG A 291 -8.30 1.40 25.83
C ARG A 291 -9.57 0.94 25.09
N SER A 292 -10.33 0.04 25.69
CA SER A 292 -11.68 -0.28 25.21
C SER A 292 -12.61 0.93 25.44
N LEU A 293 -13.21 1.40 24.36
CA LEU A 293 -14.15 2.53 24.40
C LEU A 293 -15.54 2.01 24.73
N THR A 294 -16.26 2.72 25.59
CA THR A 294 -17.67 2.45 25.88
C THR A 294 -18.57 3.04 24.79
N ASP A 295 -19.76 2.47 24.61
CA ASP A 295 -20.75 2.99 23.63
C ASP A 295 -21.15 4.45 23.92
N TYR A 296 -21.14 4.84 25.20
CA TYR A 296 -21.38 6.21 25.64
C TYR A 296 -20.27 7.15 25.12
N GLU A 297 -19.02 6.83 25.36
CA GLU A 297 -17.86 7.62 24.90
C GLU A 297 -17.82 7.74 23.38
N ILE A 298 -18.14 6.67 22.66
CA ILE A 298 -18.20 6.68 21.19
C ILE A 298 -19.30 7.63 20.68
N ASN A 299 -20.47 7.62 21.30
CA ASN A 299 -21.57 8.49 20.91
C ASN A 299 -21.29 9.95 21.26
N GLU A 300 -20.69 10.23 22.39
CA GLU A 300 -20.29 11.56 22.81
C GLU A 300 -19.17 12.13 21.88
N LEU A 301 -18.20 11.29 21.49
CA LEU A 301 -17.14 11.65 20.56
C LEU A 301 -17.61 11.91 19.11
N LYS A 302 -18.78 11.40 18.74
CA LYS A 302 -19.42 11.76 17.46
C LYS A 302 -19.99 13.19 17.47
N SER A 303 -20.46 13.65 18.63
CA SER A 303 -21.02 14.99 18.81
C SER A 303 -19.94 16.01 19.19
N HIS A 304 -19.05 15.63 20.07
CA HIS A 304 -17.97 16.46 20.59
C HIS A 304 -16.63 15.82 20.22
N ARG A 305 -15.80 16.55 19.48
CA ARG A 305 -14.50 16.03 19.00
C ARG A 305 -13.50 15.73 20.10
N LEU A 306 -13.75 16.16 21.33
CA LEU A 306 -12.89 15.99 22.48
C LEU A 306 -13.75 15.73 23.73
N ILE A 307 -13.43 14.69 24.47
CA ILE A 307 -13.99 14.41 25.78
C ILE A 307 -12.86 14.13 26.78
N LYS A 308 -13.11 14.41 28.08
CA LYS A 308 -12.17 14.18 29.16
C LYS A 308 -12.77 13.15 30.11
N PRO A 309 -12.52 11.85 29.88
CA PRO A 309 -13.04 10.81 30.75
C PRO A 309 -12.45 10.88 32.17
N ASN A 310 -11.20 11.39 32.32
CA ASN A 310 -10.50 11.61 33.59
C ASN A 310 -9.65 12.88 33.50
N GLU A 311 -9.20 13.42 34.65
CA GLU A 311 -8.39 14.64 34.69
C GLU A 311 -7.04 14.55 33.94
N GLY A 312 -6.50 13.34 33.79
CA GLY A 312 -5.22 13.10 33.13
C GLY A 312 -5.30 12.57 31.70
N THR A 313 -6.50 12.34 31.15
CA THR A 313 -6.67 11.69 29.84
C THR A 313 -7.68 12.45 28.99
N GLU A 314 -7.28 12.76 27.75
CA GLU A 314 -8.17 13.33 26.74
C GLU A 314 -8.38 12.32 25.62
N LEU A 315 -9.64 12.10 25.23
CA LEU A 315 -10.00 11.35 24.02
C LEU A 315 -10.37 12.34 22.93
N LEU A 316 -9.70 12.21 21.79
CA LEU A 316 -9.96 13.04 20.61
C LEU A 316 -10.52 12.17 19.50
N SER A 317 -11.45 12.73 18.72
CA SER A 317 -12.02 12.06 17.55
C SER A 317 -11.85 12.87 16.29
N MET A 318 -11.59 12.18 15.19
CA MET A 318 -11.52 12.75 13.84
C MET A 318 -12.39 11.92 12.90
N PRO A 319 -13.32 12.53 12.15
CA PRO A 319 -14.10 11.81 11.17
C PRO A 319 -13.21 11.34 10.03
N ILE A 320 -13.36 10.07 9.67
CA ILE A 320 -12.71 9.44 8.52
C ILE A 320 -13.75 8.82 7.59
N ARG A 321 -13.38 8.50 6.36
CA ARG A 321 -14.31 7.89 5.42
C ARG A 321 -14.80 6.52 5.93
N GLY A 322 -16.06 6.47 6.40
CA GLY A 322 -16.69 5.25 6.92
C GLY A 322 -16.70 5.11 8.45
N GLY A 323 -16.26 6.14 9.21
CA GLY A 323 -16.28 6.11 10.67
C GLY A 323 -15.48 7.23 11.32
N TYR A 324 -14.89 6.93 12.46
CA TYR A 324 -14.12 7.87 13.27
C TYR A 324 -12.80 7.22 13.69
N ALA A 325 -11.70 7.97 13.63
CA ALA A 325 -10.46 7.65 14.33
C ALA A 325 -10.49 8.32 15.69
N ILE A 326 -10.25 7.56 16.75
CA ILE A 326 -10.27 8.02 18.14
C ILE A 326 -8.91 7.70 18.73
N TRP A 327 -8.25 8.68 19.35
CA TRP A 327 -6.98 8.47 20.03
C TRP A 327 -6.99 9.06 21.43
N GLU A 328 -6.25 8.42 22.30
CA GLU A 328 -6.05 8.82 23.68
C GLU A 328 -4.77 9.65 23.79
N ARG A 329 -4.85 10.79 24.48
CA ARG A 329 -3.73 11.64 24.82
C ARG A 329 -3.61 11.71 26.34
N ASP A 330 -2.45 11.31 26.86
CA ASP A 330 -2.10 11.50 28.24
C ASP A 330 -1.65 12.97 28.43
N VAL A 331 -2.35 13.70 29.29
CA VAL A 331 -2.06 15.11 29.61
C VAL A 331 -1.45 15.29 30.99
N ASN A 332 -1.19 14.20 31.73
CA ASN A 332 -0.62 14.27 33.07
C ASN A 332 0.77 14.94 33.09
N GLU A 333 1.63 14.59 32.16
CA GLU A 333 2.95 15.22 32.04
C GLU A 333 2.86 16.71 31.67
N ILE A 334 1.90 17.07 30.82
CA ILE A 334 1.63 18.46 30.43
C ILE A 334 1.14 19.24 31.65
N HIS A 335 0.21 18.67 32.44
CA HIS A 335 -0.28 19.29 33.66
C HIS A 335 0.84 19.47 34.70
N LYS A 336 1.66 18.46 34.92
CA LYS A 336 2.83 18.57 35.83
C LYS A 336 3.82 19.64 35.38
N ALA A 337 4.13 19.69 34.08
CA ALA A 337 4.99 20.70 33.50
C ALA A 337 4.40 22.11 33.63
N TYR A 338 3.10 22.26 33.40
CA TYR A 338 2.40 23.53 33.56
C TYR A 338 2.37 24.01 35.00
N THR A 339 2.09 23.12 35.97
CA THR A 339 2.14 23.44 37.41
C THR A 339 3.54 23.91 37.83
N LYS A 340 4.58 23.17 37.42
CA LYS A 340 5.96 23.54 37.68
C LYS A 340 6.36 24.89 37.05
N LEU A 341 5.85 25.16 35.85
CA LEU A 341 6.07 26.45 35.18
C LEU A 341 5.41 27.60 35.97
N LEU A 342 4.20 27.37 36.50
CA LEU A 342 3.46 28.35 37.29
C LEU A 342 4.16 28.62 38.63
N GLU A 343 4.63 27.58 39.30
CA GLU A 343 5.46 27.70 40.53
C GLU A 343 6.76 28.47 40.26
N THR A 344 7.47 28.13 39.19
CA THR A 344 8.69 28.83 38.77
C THR A 344 8.43 30.29 38.45
N LYS A 345 7.35 30.60 37.74
CA LYS A 345 6.93 31.98 37.43
C LYS A 345 6.65 32.79 38.69
N ASN A 346 5.95 32.18 39.68
CA ASN A 346 5.68 32.84 40.95
C ASN A 346 6.96 33.09 41.76
N ALA A 347 7.85 32.09 41.82
CA ALA A 347 9.16 32.24 42.50
C ALA A 347 10.02 33.35 41.84
N ILE A 348 10.04 33.43 40.50
CA ILE A 348 10.75 34.52 39.79
C ILE A 348 10.12 35.87 40.14
N LYS A 349 8.79 35.98 40.21
CA LYS A 349 8.10 37.21 40.55
C LYS A 349 8.43 37.68 41.96
N GLU A 350 8.47 36.77 42.94
CA GLU A 350 8.85 37.05 44.31
C GLU A 350 10.34 37.47 44.42
N ALA A 351 11.21 36.72 43.73
CA ALA A 351 12.64 37.07 43.70
C ALA A 351 12.90 38.47 43.07
N THR A 352 12.13 38.79 42.00
CA THR A 352 12.23 40.08 41.33
C THR A 352 11.77 41.21 42.28
N ALA A 353 10.65 41.03 42.98
CA ALA A 353 10.18 42.01 43.96
C ALA A 353 11.20 42.23 45.10
N THR A 354 11.77 41.14 45.62
CA THR A 354 12.84 41.24 46.66
C THR A 354 14.09 41.93 46.13
N LEU A 355 14.46 41.66 44.87
CA LEU A 355 15.61 42.35 44.23
C LEU A 355 15.33 43.85 44.05
N GLU A 356 14.15 44.25 43.63
CA GLU A 356 13.76 45.65 43.51
C GLU A 356 13.79 46.37 44.86
N GLU A 357 13.31 45.72 45.92
CA GLU A 357 13.40 46.26 47.30
C GLU A 357 14.85 46.41 47.76
N ASN A 358 15.70 45.41 47.55
CA ASN A 358 17.11 45.46 47.89
C ASN A 358 17.85 46.56 47.11
N ILE A 359 17.55 46.74 45.81
CA ILE A 359 18.13 47.82 45.00
C ILE A 359 17.73 49.20 45.55
N GLU A 360 16.47 49.33 46.01
CA GLU A 360 16.02 50.60 46.62
C GLU A 360 16.72 50.89 47.96
N ILE A 361 16.92 49.87 48.80
CA ILE A 361 17.66 49.97 50.05
C ILE A 361 19.12 50.37 49.78
N GLU A 362 19.77 49.69 48.81
CA GLU A 362 21.14 49.96 48.44
C GLU A 362 21.33 51.40 47.90
N LYS A 363 20.39 51.88 47.05
CA LYS A 363 20.35 53.26 46.57
C LYS A 363 20.20 54.26 47.74
N LYS A 364 19.35 53.95 48.73
CA LYS A 364 19.21 54.76 49.91
C LYS A 364 20.52 54.82 50.74
N GLN A 365 21.18 53.67 50.94
CA GLN A 365 22.48 53.61 51.65
C GLN A 365 23.56 54.37 50.89
N GLN A 366 23.65 54.21 49.56
CA GLN A 366 24.62 55.00 48.77
C GLN A 366 24.36 56.50 48.84
N ARG A 367 23.09 56.93 48.83
CA ARG A 367 22.74 58.36 49.02
C ARG A 367 23.17 58.88 50.41
N ILE A 368 22.99 58.09 51.50
CA ILE A 368 23.39 58.44 52.85
C ILE A 368 24.90 58.51 52.93
N ALA A 369 25.61 57.49 52.35
CA ALA A 369 27.08 57.51 52.35
C ALA A 369 27.66 58.70 51.58
N ALA A 370 27.11 59.04 50.43
CA ALA A 370 27.47 60.18 49.60
C ALA A 370 27.26 61.52 50.39
N LYS A 371 26.09 61.60 51.09
CA LYS A 371 25.76 62.75 51.93
C LYS A 371 26.75 62.91 53.12
N ASN A 372 27.04 61.80 53.76
CA ASN A 372 28.01 61.82 54.88
C ASN A 372 29.41 62.23 54.39
N HIS A 373 29.86 61.70 53.28
CA HIS A 373 31.12 62.06 52.65
C HIS A 373 31.18 63.55 52.29
N LEU A 374 30.05 64.09 51.73
CA LEU A 374 29.96 65.55 51.50
C LEU A 374 30.04 66.37 52.78
N TYR A 375 29.41 65.93 53.89
CA TYR A 375 29.51 66.56 55.19
C TYR A 375 30.93 66.54 55.71
N ASP A 376 31.66 65.43 55.62
CA ASP A 376 33.00 65.26 56.04
C ASP A 376 33.97 66.22 55.31
N ILE A 377 33.84 66.30 53.98
CA ILE A 377 34.61 67.25 53.15
C ILE A 377 34.28 68.67 53.52
N THR A 378 32.98 68.98 53.71
CA THR A 378 32.58 70.35 54.08
C THR A 378 33.08 70.72 55.43
N PHE A 379 32.99 69.81 56.42
CA PHE A 379 33.51 70.02 57.77
C PHE A 379 35.02 70.19 57.80
N SER A 380 35.76 69.35 57.06
CA SER A 380 37.20 69.48 56.92
C SER A 380 37.62 70.85 56.35
N ASN A 381 36.97 71.29 55.27
CA ASN A 381 37.23 72.57 54.62
C ASN A 381 36.89 73.76 55.53
N VAL A 382 35.80 73.65 56.31
CA VAL A 382 35.45 74.72 57.30
C VAL A 382 36.40 74.72 58.45
N SER A 383 36.78 73.56 58.96
CA SER A 383 37.78 73.44 60.07
C SER A 383 39.16 74.01 59.66
N GLU A 384 39.59 73.69 58.44
CA GLU A 384 40.87 74.26 57.92
C GLU A 384 40.85 75.78 57.78
N LYS A 385 39.71 76.33 57.30
CA LYS A 385 39.53 77.78 57.27
C LYS A 385 39.41 78.42 58.64
N LEU A 386 38.79 77.76 59.61
CA LEU A 386 38.76 78.26 61.02
C LEU A 386 40.15 78.24 61.66
N ILE A 387 40.94 77.21 61.47
CA ILE A 387 42.33 77.16 61.93
C ILE A 387 43.14 78.24 61.25
N TYR A 388 42.94 78.49 59.96
CA TYR A 388 43.62 79.61 59.27
C TYR A 388 43.22 80.96 59.83
N LEU A 389 41.95 81.22 60.11
CA LEU A 389 41.46 82.43 60.76
C LEU A 389 41.94 82.60 62.18
N ASP A 390 42.00 81.53 62.98
CA ASP A 390 42.55 81.55 64.35
C ASP A 390 44.05 81.92 64.35
N ASN A 391 44.79 81.40 63.38
CA ASN A 391 46.19 81.77 63.18
C ASN A 391 46.37 83.24 62.73
N LEU A 392 45.41 83.80 61.92
CA LEU A 392 45.40 85.19 61.51
C LEU A 392 45.07 86.16 62.64
N ILE A 393 44.32 85.77 63.62
CA ILE A 393 43.92 86.59 64.83
C ILE A 393 45.01 86.59 65.86
N LYS A 394 45.91 85.64 65.90
CA LYS A 394 47.01 85.53 66.83
C LYS A 394 48.25 86.35 66.44
N TYR A 395 48.23 87.01 65.26
CA TYR A 395 49.27 87.98 64.84
C TYR A 395 48.66 89.41 64.89
#